data_a2e24bf86095f1c5839e47e5999f2ab3
#
_entry.id   a2e24bf86095f1c5839e47e5999f2ab3
#
_cell.length_a   1.000
_cell.length_b   1.000
_cell.length_c   1.000
_cell.angle_alpha   90.00
_cell.angle_beta   90.00
_cell.angle_gamma   90.00
#
_symmetry.space_group_name_H-M   'P 1'
#
loop_
_entity.id
_entity.type
_entity.pdbx_description
1 polymer ?
#
loop_
_entity_poly.entity_id
_entity_poly.type
_entity_poly.pdbx_seq_one_letter_code
_entity_poly.pdbx_strand_id
1 'polypeptide(L)'
;MNKAQLIDAIAAEANLTKADAKRALDAFISTTTAALKKGDRVALVGFGSFSVSERGARTGRNPQTGAEINIAAKKVVKFKAGSELGDAVK
;
A
#
# COMPACT_ATOMS: atom_id res chain seq x y z
N MET A 1 10.97 -12.75 -1.85
CA MET A 1 10.63 -12.51 -3.28
C MET A 1 10.76 -11.03 -3.58
N ASN A 2 11.52 -10.70 -4.61
CA ASN A 2 11.65 -9.32 -5.04
C ASN A 2 10.74 -9.03 -6.24
N LYS A 3 10.79 -7.80 -6.77
CA LYS A 3 9.94 -7.40 -7.90
C LYS A 3 10.20 -8.26 -9.14
N ALA A 4 11.46 -8.55 -9.44
CA ALA A 4 11.80 -9.35 -10.61
C ALA A 4 11.24 -10.78 -10.50
N GLN A 5 11.37 -11.38 -9.34
CA GLN A 5 10.83 -12.71 -9.06
C GLN A 5 9.30 -12.72 -9.12
N LEU A 6 8.68 -11.65 -8.63
CA LEU A 6 7.23 -11.51 -8.69
C LEU A 6 6.75 -11.39 -10.14
N ILE A 7 7.45 -10.63 -10.97
CA ILE A 7 7.14 -10.50 -12.39
C ILE A 7 7.22 -11.87 -13.09
N ASP A 8 8.26 -12.64 -12.81
CA ASP A 8 8.42 -13.97 -13.37
C ASP A 8 7.25 -14.90 -12.98
N ALA A 9 6.86 -14.85 -11.71
CA ALA A 9 5.75 -15.64 -11.20
C ALA A 9 4.42 -15.23 -11.84
N ILE A 10 4.17 -13.93 -11.98
CA ILE A 10 2.97 -13.42 -12.63
C ILE A 10 2.91 -13.85 -14.09
N ALA A 11 4.04 -13.76 -14.78
CA ALA A 11 4.12 -14.18 -16.21
C ALA A 11 3.74 -15.65 -16.36
N ALA A 12 4.25 -16.51 -15.49
CA ALA A 12 3.93 -17.93 -15.50
C ALA A 12 2.46 -18.19 -15.15
N GLU A 13 1.95 -17.55 -14.12
CA GLU A 13 0.58 -17.76 -13.64
C GLU A 13 -0.45 -17.27 -14.64
N ALA A 14 -0.21 -16.11 -15.24
CA ALA A 14 -1.15 -15.48 -16.18
C ALA A 14 -0.91 -15.86 -17.63
N ASN A 15 0.11 -16.69 -17.88
CA ASN A 15 0.52 -17.06 -19.24
C ASN A 15 0.84 -15.84 -20.10
N LEU A 16 1.61 -14.92 -19.52
CA LEU A 16 2.06 -13.70 -20.18
C LEU A 16 3.56 -13.76 -20.43
N THR A 17 4.02 -12.91 -21.34
CA THR A 17 5.46 -12.66 -21.45
C THR A 17 5.93 -11.88 -20.22
N LYS A 18 7.22 -11.96 -19.91
CA LYS A 18 7.80 -11.18 -18.79
C LYS A 18 7.61 -9.68 -19.01
N ALA A 19 7.73 -9.22 -20.27
CA ALA A 19 7.51 -7.82 -20.61
C ALA A 19 6.08 -7.38 -20.30
N ASP A 20 5.09 -8.18 -20.67
CA ASP A 20 3.68 -7.87 -20.40
C ASP A 20 3.37 -7.95 -18.92
N ALA A 21 3.92 -8.93 -18.21
CA ALA A 21 3.74 -9.05 -16.77
C ALA A 21 4.32 -7.84 -16.03
N LYS A 22 5.49 -7.36 -16.45
CA LYS A 22 6.08 -6.15 -15.89
C LYS A 22 5.21 -4.93 -16.12
N ARG A 23 4.70 -4.77 -17.33
CA ARG A 23 3.81 -3.65 -17.68
C ARG A 23 2.54 -3.68 -16.84
N ALA A 24 1.96 -4.86 -16.66
CA ALA A 24 0.75 -5.02 -15.84
C ALA A 24 1.02 -4.68 -14.38
N LEU A 25 2.13 -5.15 -13.83
CA LEU A 25 2.49 -4.86 -12.44
C LEU A 25 2.79 -3.37 -12.25
N ASP A 26 3.55 -2.76 -13.16
CA ASP A 26 3.86 -1.35 -13.10
C ASP A 26 2.59 -0.49 -13.21
N ALA A 27 1.65 -0.89 -14.06
CA ALA A 27 0.36 -0.21 -14.19
C ALA A 27 -0.46 -0.34 -12.89
N PHE A 28 -0.45 -1.51 -12.27
CA PHE A 28 -1.12 -1.72 -10.99
C PHE A 28 -0.57 -0.79 -9.92
N ILE A 29 0.75 -0.73 -9.80
CA ILE A 29 1.42 0.14 -8.83
C ILE A 29 1.09 1.60 -9.09
N SER A 30 1.19 2.04 -10.33
CA SER A 30 0.92 3.42 -10.73
C SER A 30 -0.53 3.82 -10.48
N THR A 31 -1.47 2.98 -10.87
CA THR A 31 -2.90 3.22 -10.69
C THR A 31 -3.28 3.25 -9.22
N THR A 32 -2.77 2.30 -8.44
CA THR A 32 -3.01 2.24 -7.00
C THR A 32 -2.45 3.47 -6.31
N THR A 33 -1.24 3.87 -6.66
CA THR A 33 -0.61 5.07 -6.09
C THR A 33 -1.45 6.31 -6.39
N ALA A 34 -1.91 6.46 -7.63
CA ALA A 34 -2.73 7.61 -8.01
C ALA A 34 -4.06 7.65 -7.25
N ALA A 35 -4.70 6.51 -7.08
CA ALA A 35 -5.96 6.42 -6.32
C ALA A 35 -5.75 6.81 -4.86
N LEU A 36 -4.68 6.32 -4.24
CA LEU A 36 -4.38 6.63 -2.85
C LEU A 36 -4.01 8.10 -2.64
N LYS A 37 -3.37 8.71 -3.63
CA LYS A 37 -3.09 10.17 -3.57
C LYS A 37 -4.36 10.99 -3.51
N LYS A 38 -5.43 10.52 -4.15
CA LYS A 38 -6.74 11.19 -4.11
C LYS A 38 -7.51 10.89 -2.83
N GLY A 39 -7.01 9.98 -2.00
CA GLY A 39 -7.71 9.53 -0.81
C GLY A 39 -8.68 8.39 -1.06
N ASP A 40 -8.68 7.82 -2.26
CA ASP A 40 -9.54 6.69 -2.58
C ASP A 40 -9.00 5.41 -1.95
N ARG A 41 -9.92 4.50 -1.67
CA ARG A 41 -9.57 3.18 -1.18
C ARG A 41 -9.52 2.22 -2.35
N VAL A 42 -8.50 1.36 -2.39
CA VAL A 42 -8.39 0.30 -3.39
C VAL A 42 -8.71 -1.03 -2.72
N ALA A 43 -9.86 -1.59 -3.04
CA ALA A 43 -10.31 -2.84 -2.44
C ALA A 43 -10.26 -3.96 -3.46
N LEU A 44 -9.61 -5.07 -3.08
CA LEU A 44 -9.53 -6.28 -3.88
C LEU A 44 -10.24 -7.38 -3.11
N VAL A 45 -11.43 -7.74 -3.57
CA VAL A 45 -12.28 -8.71 -2.87
C VAL A 45 -11.51 -10.01 -2.63
N GLY A 46 -11.52 -10.47 -1.36
CA GLY A 46 -10.83 -11.69 -0.97
C GLY A 46 -9.33 -11.54 -0.72
N PHE A 47 -8.69 -10.54 -1.30
CA PHE A 47 -7.25 -10.31 -1.14
C PHE A 47 -6.97 -9.33 -0.01
N GLY A 48 -7.52 -8.13 -0.10
CA GLY A 48 -7.30 -7.09 0.89
C GLY A 48 -7.61 -5.72 0.34
N SER A 49 -7.30 -4.70 1.12
CA SER A 49 -7.55 -3.34 0.70
C SER A 49 -6.42 -2.41 1.12
N PHE A 50 -6.13 -1.46 0.24
CA PHE A 50 -5.22 -0.36 0.51
C PHE A 50 -6.06 0.87 0.85
N SER A 51 -5.65 1.60 1.88
CA SER A 51 -6.34 2.82 2.28
C SER A 51 -5.34 3.83 2.80
N VAL A 52 -5.77 5.08 2.84
CA VAL A 52 -4.96 6.15 3.38
C VAL A 52 -5.57 6.54 4.72
N SER A 53 -4.74 6.54 5.76
CA SER A 53 -5.09 7.04 7.06
C SER A 53 -4.36 8.36 7.28
N GLU A 54 -5.08 9.38 7.68
CA GLU A 54 -4.49 10.68 7.95
C GLU A 54 -4.33 10.86 9.46
N ARG A 55 -3.11 11.11 9.88
CA ARG A 55 -2.84 11.51 11.24
C ARG A 55 -2.95 13.02 11.28
N GLY A 56 -3.90 13.54 12.06
CA GLY A 56 -4.07 14.97 12.21
C GLY A 56 -2.88 15.62 12.87
N ALA A 57 -2.73 16.92 12.65
CA ALA A 57 -1.72 17.70 13.35
C ALA A 57 -2.00 17.62 14.85
N ARG A 58 -0.95 17.51 15.64
CA ARG A 58 -1.07 17.46 17.09
C ARG A 58 0.10 18.18 17.73
N THR A 59 -0.10 18.60 18.97
CA THR A 59 0.92 19.27 19.76
C THR A 59 1.52 18.28 20.74
N GLY A 60 2.84 18.14 20.69
CA GLY A 60 3.60 17.38 21.68
C GLY A 60 4.39 18.33 22.57
N ARG A 61 5.00 17.79 23.59
CA ARG A 61 5.82 18.58 24.51
C ARG A 61 7.22 17.98 24.57
N ASN A 62 8.23 18.82 24.39
CA ASN A 62 9.61 18.40 24.52
C ASN A 62 9.90 18.08 25.99
N PRO A 63 10.30 16.84 26.34
CA PRO A 63 10.50 16.47 27.73
C PRO A 63 11.70 17.16 28.40
N GLN A 64 12.65 17.67 27.61
CA GLN A 64 13.83 18.36 28.15
C GLN A 64 13.58 19.84 28.44
N THR A 65 12.86 20.51 27.55
CA THR A 65 12.64 21.95 27.64
C THR A 65 11.21 22.32 28.05
N GLY A 66 10.27 21.39 27.94
CA GLY A 66 8.86 21.64 28.16
C GLY A 66 8.20 22.43 27.05
N ALA A 67 8.94 22.75 25.98
CA ALA A 67 8.39 23.49 24.85
C ALA A 67 7.40 22.64 24.06
N GLU A 68 6.35 23.29 23.55
CA GLU A 68 5.38 22.63 22.68
C GLU A 68 5.98 22.42 21.30
N ILE A 69 5.74 21.23 20.74
CA ILE A 69 6.19 20.85 19.41
C ILE A 69 4.94 20.56 18.58
N ASN A 70 4.80 21.26 17.46
CA ASN A 70 3.71 20.99 16.53
C ASN A 70 4.10 19.84 15.61
N ILE A 71 3.31 18.77 15.63
CA ILE A 71 3.50 17.61 14.75
C ILE A 71 2.53 17.76 13.59
N ALA A 72 3.08 17.92 12.39
CA ALA A 72 2.28 18.12 11.18
C ALA A 72 1.41 16.91 10.86
N ALA A 73 0.29 17.15 10.20
CA ALA A 73 -0.56 16.10 9.68
C ALA A 73 0.23 15.22 8.70
N LYS A 74 0.00 13.91 8.75
CA LYS A 74 0.72 12.96 7.92
C LYS A 74 -0.23 11.91 7.37
N LYS A 75 -0.12 11.63 6.07
CA LYS A 75 -0.87 10.57 5.42
C LYS A 75 -0.06 9.30 5.42
N VAL A 76 -0.68 8.19 5.78
CA VAL A 76 -0.04 6.88 5.86
C VAL A 76 -0.86 5.88 5.07
N VAL A 77 -0.18 5.11 4.21
CA VAL A 77 -0.82 4.02 3.48
C VAL A 77 -0.90 2.80 4.38
N LYS A 78 -2.08 2.20 4.44
CA LYS A 78 -2.30 0.97 5.19
C LYS A 78 -2.86 -0.11 4.29
N PHE A 79 -2.41 -1.34 4.51
CA PHE A 79 -2.96 -2.52 3.86
C PHE A 79 -3.62 -3.41 4.90
N LYS A 80 -4.86 -3.79 4.61
CA LYS A 80 -5.59 -4.74 5.46
C LYS A 80 -5.87 -5.99 4.65
N ALA A 81 -5.37 -7.13 5.10
CA ALA A 81 -5.60 -8.41 4.44
C ALA A 81 -7.07 -8.79 4.51
N GLY A 82 -7.58 -9.32 3.41
CA GLY A 82 -8.92 -9.90 3.38
C GLY A 82 -8.93 -11.26 4.06
N SER A 83 -10.14 -11.75 4.37
CA SER A 83 -10.28 -13.02 5.07
C SER A 83 -9.69 -14.19 4.28
N GLU A 84 -9.86 -14.21 2.96
CA GLU A 84 -9.30 -15.28 2.12
C GLU A 84 -7.78 -15.30 2.16
N LEU A 85 -7.13 -14.14 2.10
CA LEU A 85 -5.68 -14.05 2.19
C LEU A 85 -5.19 -14.45 3.57
N GLY A 86 -5.85 -13.99 4.62
CA GLY A 86 -5.52 -14.37 5.99
C GLY A 86 -5.63 -15.87 6.20
N ASP A 87 -6.65 -16.49 5.66
CA ASP A 87 -6.86 -17.94 5.76
C ASP A 87 -5.80 -18.72 4.98
N ALA A 88 -5.37 -18.18 3.83
CA ALA A 88 -4.38 -18.85 2.98
C ALA A 88 -3.00 -18.95 3.64
N VAL A 89 -2.67 -18.06 4.56
CA VAL A 89 -1.35 -18.02 5.22
C VAL A 89 -1.37 -18.52 6.66
N LYS A 90 -2.48 -19.07 7.10
CA LYS A 90 -2.59 -19.67 8.43
C LYS A 90 -1.67 -20.87 8.58
#